data_1ac37be127976e10ca5c0d9684538172
#
_entry.id   1ac37be127976e10ca5c0d9684538172
#
_cell.length_a   1.000
_cell.length_b   1.000
_cell.length_c   1.000
_cell.angle_alpha   90.00
_cell.angle_beta   90.00
_cell.angle_gamma   90.00
#
_symmetry.space_group_name_H-M   'P 1'
#
loop_
_entity.id
_entity.type
_entity.pdbx_description
1 polymer ?
#
loop_
_entity_poly.entity_id
_entity_poly.type
_entity_poly.pdbx_seq_one_letter_code
_entity_poly.pdbx_strand_id
1 'polypeptide(L)'
;MKLKKILLTLGLLFFATQVFAVKAKIRFLFPVSSKSVVDGFDNSTIKTSEFVLAFMMPLSQHTQLGLGYSYLNARIKDPLTSSEGYYGSFRAHLLELGAGYSGFELTRTISLVFESAVRIPVSGEAELQGNETTQNATGISGMGYYFSSGLEYGNLEISLFYQRRNLSFDGLTVTRSAKSTDVALHITEYGIAFGYTF
;
A
#
# COMPACT_ATOMS: atom_id res chain seq x y z
N MET A 1 -5.58 -24.45 15.70
CA MET A 1 -4.25 -23.95 16.14
C MET A 1 -3.93 -22.52 15.69
N LYS A 2 -4.42 -22.05 14.54
CA LYS A 2 -4.15 -20.68 14.00
C LYS A 2 -4.79 -19.55 14.84
N LEU A 3 -6.04 -19.70 15.31
CA LEU A 3 -6.75 -18.66 16.05
C LEU A 3 -6.10 -18.31 17.40
N LYS A 4 -5.58 -19.30 18.14
CA LYS A 4 -4.88 -19.08 19.41
C LYS A 4 -3.59 -18.28 19.23
N LYS A 5 -2.86 -18.50 18.13
CA LYS A 5 -1.65 -17.72 17.81
C LYS A 5 -1.97 -16.28 17.49
N ILE A 6 -3.04 -16.04 16.73
CA ILE A 6 -3.50 -14.68 16.38
C ILE A 6 -3.94 -13.92 17.63
N LEU A 7 -4.71 -14.55 18.51
CA LEU A 7 -5.14 -13.96 19.78
C LEU A 7 -3.96 -13.66 20.73
N LEU A 8 -2.97 -14.56 20.78
CA LEU A 8 -1.77 -14.35 21.59
C LEU A 8 -0.92 -13.19 21.05
N THR A 9 -0.77 -13.10 19.72
CA THR A 9 -0.03 -12.00 19.06
C THR A 9 -0.74 -10.66 19.26
N LEU A 10 -2.07 -10.62 19.12
CA LEU A 10 -2.87 -9.42 19.41
C LEU A 10 -2.80 -9.05 20.89
N GLY A 11 -2.84 -10.00 21.80
CA GLY A 11 -2.69 -9.76 23.24
C GLY A 11 -1.30 -9.21 23.59
N LEU A 12 -0.23 -9.75 23.01
CA LEU A 12 1.14 -9.25 23.20
C LEU A 12 1.32 -7.85 22.61
N LEU A 13 0.74 -7.56 21.44
CA LEU A 13 0.71 -6.24 20.84
C LEU A 13 -0.05 -5.24 21.73
N PHE A 14 -1.19 -5.64 22.28
CA PHE A 14 -1.97 -4.80 23.21
C PHE A 14 -1.21 -4.49 24.51
N PHE A 15 -0.48 -5.48 25.05
CA PHE A 15 0.41 -5.28 26.20
C PHE A 15 1.59 -4.35 25.86
N ALA A 16 2.20 -4.50 24.70
CA ALA A 16 3.29 -3.64 24.24
C ALA A 16 2.84 -2.18 24.10
N THR A 17 1.61 -1.92 23.64
CA THR A 17 1.07 -0.54 23.52
C THR A 17 0.96 0.15 24.88
N GLN A 18 0.67 -0.59 25.94
CA GLN A 18 0.58 -0.03 27.31
C GLN A 18 1.94 0.31 27.90
N VAL A 19 2.99 -0.43 27.53
CA VAL A 19 4.33 -0.26 28.13
C VAL A 19 5.16 0.79 27.40
N PHE A 20 4.96 0.95 26.06
CA PHE A 20 5.82 1.80 25.22
C PHE A 20 5.12 3.04 24.65
N ALA A 21 3.90 3.36 25.10
CA ALA A 21 3.08 4.43 24.52
C ALA A 21 2.90 4.30 22.99
N VAL A 22 2.94 3.07 22.47
CA VAL A 22 2.74 2.79 21.05
C VAL A 22 1.32 3.16 20.65
N LYS A 23 1.18 3.97 19.63
CA LYS A 23 -0.11 4.34 19.05
C LYS A 23 -0.43 3.44 17.87
N ALA A 24 -1.64 2.91 17.81
CA ALA A 24 -2.13 2.22 16.64
C ALA A 24 -2.80 3.23 15.70
N LYS A 25 -2.49 3.17 14.40
CA LYS A 25 -3.02 4.07 13.39
C LYS A 25 -3.60 3.25 12.23
N ILE A 26 -4.83 3.57 11.86
CA ILE A 26 -5.48 3.02 10.68
C ILE A 26 -5.53 4.12 9.61
N ARG A 27 -5.17 3.79 8.37
CA ARG A 27 -5.25 4.70 7.23
C ARG A 27 -5.99 4.06 6.08
N PHE A 28 -6.83 4.86 5.44
CA PHE A 28 -7.51 4.54 4.18
C PHE A 28 -6.99 5.48 3.11
N LEU A 29 -6.50 4.92 2.02
CA LEU A 29 -5.95 5.68 0.92
C LEU A 29 -6.94 5.72 -0.25
N PHE A 30 -7.23 6.93 -0.71
CA PHE A 30 -8.12 7.21 -1.82
C PHE A 30 -7.33 7.90 -2.94
N PRO A 31 -6.83 7.15 -3.92
CA PRO A 31 -6.13 7.72 -5.05
C PRO A 31 -7.05 8.62 -5.88
N VAL A 32 -6.59 9.84 -6.14
CA VAL A 32 -7.24 10.78 -7.07
C VAL A 32 -6.69 10.59 -8.48
N SER A 33 -5.41 10.23 -8.56
CA SER A 33 -4.76 9.88 -9.82
C SER A 33 -3.85 8.69 -9.62
N SER A 34 -3.95 7.75 -10.53
CA SER A 34 -3.10 6.56 -10.58
C SER A 34 -2.54 6.43 -11.99
N LYS A 35 -1.23 6.27 -12.06
CA LYS A 35 -0.54 5.85 -13.29
C LYS A 35 0.04 4.47 -13.04
N SER A 36 -0.27 3.55 -13.93
CA SER A 36 0.37 2.24 -13.92
C SER A 36 1.07 2.01 -15.23
N VAL A 37 2.24 1.42 -15.12
CA VAL A 37 2.93 0.81 -16.24
C VAL A 37 3.05 -0.65 -15.88
N VAL A 38 2.42 -1.49 -16.67
CA VAL A 38 2.67 -2.93 -16.65
C VAL A 38 3.67 -3.17 -17.75
N ASP A 39 4.79 -3.80 -17.47
CA ASP A 39 5.80 -4.06 -18.50
C ASP A 39 5.14 -4.82 -19.66
N GLY A 40 5.14 -4.15 -20.83
CA GLY A 40 4.44 -4.61 -22.02
C GLY A 40 3.09 -3.95 -22.32
N PHE A 41 2.52 -3.13 -21.40
CA PHE A 41 1.25 -2.39 -21.61
C PHE A 41 1.43 -0.92 -21.30
N ASP A 42 1.50 -0.10 -22.33
CA ASP A 42 1.42 1.36 -22.19
C ASP A 42 -0.05 1.76 -22.12
N ASN A 43 -0.41 2.60 -21.13
CA ASN A 43 -1.74 3.20 -20.91
C ASN A 43 -2.81 2.33 -20.23
N SER A 44 -2.46 1.38 -19.39
CA SER A 44 -3.47 0.71 -18.57
C SER A 44 -4.05 1.63 -17.50
N THR A 45 -5.38 1.64 -17.39
CA THR A 45 -6.05 2.31 -16.26
C THR A 45 -6.08 1.36 -15.07
N ILE A 46 -5.47 1.78 -13.97
CA ILE A 46 -5.50 1.01 -12.73
C ILE A 46 -6.44 1.65 -11.71
N LYS A 47 -7.21 0.82 -11.04
CA LYS A 47 -7.97 1.21 -9.85
C LYS A 47 -7.39 0.48 -8.66
N THR A 48 -6.97 1.22 -7.66
CA THR A 48 -6.41 0.67 -6.44
C THR A 48 -7.27 1.04 -5.24
N SER A 49 -7.27 0.17 -4.27
CA SER A 49 -7.74 0.44 -2.91
C SER A 49 -6.72 -0.10 -1.93
N GLU A 50 -6.43 0.66 -0.91
CA GLU A 50 -5.44 0.27 0.08
C GLU A 50 -5.89 0.65 1.48
N PHE A 51 -5.68 -0.29 2.37
CA PHE A 51 -5.86 -0.15 3.81
C PHE A 51 -4.52 -0.37 4.50
N VAL A 52 -4.19 0.47 5.47
CA VAL A 52 -2.95 0.38 6.25
C VAL A 52 -3.27 0.37 7.73
N LEU A 53 -2.70 -0.59 8.44
CA LEU A 53 -2.64 -0.63 9.90
C LEU A 53 -1.19 -0.42 10.32
N ALA A 54 -0.88 0.66 11.02
CA ALA A 54 0.45 0.96 11.49
C ALA A 54 0.50 1.10 13.02
N PHE A 55 1.61 0.70 13.60
CA PHE A 55 1.93 0.89 15.01
C PHE A 55 3.08 1.89 15.09
N MET A 56 2.80 3.04 15.68
CA MET A 56 3.73 4.17 15.76
C MET A 56 4.31 4.28 17.17
N MET A 57 5.61 4.12 17.28
CA MET A 57 6.35 4.25 18.53
C MET A 57 7.00 5.65 18.58
N PRO A 58 6.73 6.46 19.59
CA PRO A 58 7.36 7.76 19.74
C PRO A 58 8.85 7.60 20.04
N LEU A 59 9.70 8.27 19.24
CA LEU A 59 11.14 8.41 19.50
C LEU A 59 11.43 9.72 20.24
N SER A 60 10.64 10.74 19.99
CA SER A 60 10.71 12.03 20.65
C SER A 60 9.31 12.65 20.74
N GLN A 61 9.23 13.86 21.25
CA GLN A 61 7.97 14.61 21.30
C GLN A 61 7.30 14.78 19.93
N HIS A 62 8.09 14.83 18.85
CA HIS A 62 7.62 15.13 17.51
C HIS A 62 7.89 14.01 16.47
N THR A 63 8.75 13.07 16.78
CA THR A 63 9.15 12.01 15.83
C THR A 63 8.67 10.65 16.30
N GLN A 64 8.25 9.84 15.34
CA GLN A 64 7.74 8.49 15.55
C GLN A 64 8.35 7.55 14.54
N LEU A 65 8.60 6.30 14.94
CA LEU A 65 8.86 5.19 14.02
C LEU A 65 7.64 4.29 13.96
N GLY A 66 7.35 3.77 12.78
CA GLY A 66 6.21 2.92 12.54
C GLY A 66 6.57 1.57 11.95
N LEU A 67 5.88 0.56 12.41
CA LEU A 67 5.79 -0.74 11.77
C LEU A 67 4.34 -0.94 11.37
N GLY A 68 4.08 -1.24 10.11
CA GLY A 68 2.72 -1.36 9.60
C GLY A 68 2.53 -2.57 8.69
N TYR A 69 1.29 -2.83 8.44
CA TYR A 69 0.81 -3.79 7.46
C TYR A 69 -0.15 -3.07 6.53
N SER A 70 0.03 -3.25 5.23
CA SER A 70 -0.93 -2.77 4.25
C SER A 70 -1.45 -3.90 3.37
N TYR A 71 -2.71 -3.75 2.98
CA TYR A 71 -3.37 -4.61 2.00
C TYR A 71 -3.73 -3.79 0.78
N LEU A 72 -3.12 -4.13 -0.33
CA LEU A 72 -3.35 -3.54 -1.65
C LEU A 72 -4.26 -4.46 -2.46
N ASN A 73 -5.30 -3.88 -3.04
CA ASN A 73 -6.09 -4.50 -4.09
C ASN A 73 -6.04 -3.59 -5.32
N ALA A 74 -5.53 -4.09 -6.42
CA ALA A 74 -5.41 -3.36 -7.67
C ALA A 74 -6.11 -4.10 -8.80
N ARG A 75 -6.86 -3.38 -9.61
CA ARG A 75 -7.52 -3.91 -10.82
C ARG A 75 -7.09 -3.10 -12.01
N ILE A 76 -6.56 -3.78 -13.00
CA ILE A 76 -6.16 -3.20 -14.27
C ILE A 76 -7.26 -3.46 -15.28
N LYS A 77 -7.69 -2.39 -15.95
CA LYS A 77 -8.48 -2.47 -17.15
C LYS A 77 -7.63 -1.92 -18.28
N ASP A 78 -7.38 -2.73 -19.26
CA ASP A 78 -6.84 -2.25 -20.51
C ASP A 78 -8.02 -1.91 -21.44
N PRO A 79 -8.22 -0.64 -21.80
CA PRO A 79 -9.21 -0.24 -22.77
C PRO A 79 -8.73 -0.41 -24.21
N LEU A 80 -7.66 -1.20 -24.45
CA LEU A 80 -7.12 -1.31 -25.80
C LEU A 80 -8.17 -1.75 -26.79
N THR A 81 -8.34 -0.91 -27.75
CA THR A 81 -9.12 -1.00 -28.98
C THR A 81 -8.67 -2.13 -29.93
N SER A 82 -7.73 -2.95 -29.52
CA SER A 82 -7.30 -4.17 -30.20
C SER A 82 -7.93 -5.40 -29.55
N SER A 83 -8.24 -6.40 -30.32
CA SER A 83 -8.87 -7.67 -29.98
C SER A 83 -8.17 -8.49 -28.87
N GLU A 84 -7.21 -7.94 -28.17
CA GLU A 84 -6.39 -8.53 -27.12
C GLU A 84 -6.52 -7.76 -25.79
N GLY A 85 -7.75 -7.53 -25.33
CA GLY A 85 -7.98 -6.91 -24.04
C GLY A 85 -7.53 -7.82 -22.88
N TYR A 86 -6.69 -7.30 -21.98
CA TYR A 86 -6.30 -8.00 -20.76
C TYR A 86 -6.98 -7.38 -19.55
N TYR A 87 -7.45 -8.21 -18.66
CA TYR A 87 -7.94 -7.81 -17.34
C TYR A 87 -7.01 -8.39 -16.30
N GLY A 88 -6.62 -7.58 -15.32
CA GLY A 88 -5.78 -8.06 -14.25
C GLY A 88 -6.35 -7.70 -12.89
N SER A 89 -6.25 -8.61 -11.94
CA SER A 89 -6.46 -8.34 -10.53
C SER A 89 -5.19 -8.72 -9.77
N PHE A 90 -4.75 -7.80 -8.91
CA PHE A 90 -3.55 -7.97 -8.10
C PHE A 90 -3.92 -7.71 -6.64
N ARG A 91 -3.49 -8.61 -5.77
CA ARG A 91 -3.63 -8.48 -4.32
C ARG A 91 -2.27 -8.62 -3.71
N ALA A 92 -1.91 -7.73 -2.81
CA ALA A 92 -0.62 -7.79 -2.14
C ALA A 92 -0.75 -7.44 -0.65
N HIS A 93 -0.06 -8.20 0.16
CA HIS A 93 0.17 -7.95 1.57
C HIS A 93 1.57 -7.38 1.73
N LEU A 94 1.66 -6.17 2.28
CA LEU A 94 2.90 -5.43 2.38
C LEU A 94 3.23 -5.16 3.84
N LEU A 95 4.47 -5.32 4.20
CA LEU A 95 5.02 -4.82 5.46
C LEU A 95 5.44 -3.36 5.24
N GLU A 96 5.06 -2.48 6.14
CA GLU A 96 5.41 -1.06 6.11
C GLU A 96 6.41 -0.74 7.23
N LEU A 97 7.53 -0.09 6.87
CA LEU A 97 8.46 0.52 7.80
C LEU A 97 8.43 2.02 7.56
N GLY A 98 8.02 2.78 8.56
CA GLY A 98 7.77 4.21 8.39
C GLY A 98 8.35 5.07 9.48
N ALA A 99 8.40 6.36 9.19
CA ALA A 99 8.71 7.42 10.13
C ALA A 99 7.69 8.54 9.98
N GLY A 100 7.30 9.12 11.10
CA GLY A 100 6.38 10.25 11.16
C GLY A 100 6.98 11.42 11.94
N TYR A 101 6.56 12.62 11.56
CA TYR A 101 6.85 13.85 12.26
C TYR A 101 5.56 14.63 12.46
N SER A 102 5.29 15.04 13.71
CA SER A 102 4.13 15.81 14.11
C SER A 102 4.62 16.90 15.07
N GLY A 103 4.94 18.08 14.54
CA GLY A 103 5.60 19.09 15.38
C GLY A 103 5.27 20.55 15.07
N PHE A 104 4.56 20.81 13.98
CA PHE A 104 4.13 22.17 13.67
C PHE A 104 2.67 22.36 14.13
N GLU A 105 2.50 22.91 15.31
CA GLU A 105 1.17 23.29 15.81
C GLU A 105 0.70 24.55 15.07
N LEU A 106 -0.35 24.41 14.26
CA LEU A 106 -1.04 25.55 13.63
C LEU A 106 -1.97 26.24 14.61
N THR A 107 -2.58 25.42 15.48
CA THR A 107 -3.42 25.87 16.59
C THR A 107 -3.20 24.92 17.77
N ARG A 108 -3.84 25.18 18.93
CA ARG A 108 -3.79 24.29 20.10
C ARG A 108 -4.30 22.87 19.83
N THR A 109 -5.03 22.65 18.73
CA THR A 109 -5.71 21.39 18.42
C THR A 109 -5.37 20.84 17.05
N ILE A 110 -4.70 21.62 16.20
CA ILE A 110 -4.37 21.22 14.83
C ILE A 110 -2.85 21.24 14.67
N SER A 111 -2.30 20.13 14.24
CA SER A 111 -0.87 19.97 13.94
C SER A 111 -0.65 19.56 12.49
N LEU A 112 0.46 20.00 11.90
CA LEU A 112 0.95 19.46 10.64
C LEU A 112 1.66 18.13 10.91
N VAL A 113 1.36 17.15 10.06
CA VAL A 113 1.99 15.84 10.09
C VAL A 113 2.66 15.54 8.76
N PHE A 114 3.78 14.84 8.84
CA PHE A 114 4.52 14.32 7.69
C PHE A 114 4.85 12.87 7.97
N GLU A 115 4.63 12.02 6.98
CA GLU A 115 4.98 10.61 7.10
C GLU A 115 5.71 10.13 5.86
N SER A 116 6.62 9.20 6.07
CA SER A 116 7.29 8.46 5.01
C SER A 116 7.38 7.00 5.38
N ALA A 117 7.27 6.12 4.40
CA ALA A 117 7.41 4.69 4.63
C ALA A 117 7.99 3.97 3.41
N VAL A 118 8.66 2.87 3.71
CA VAL A 118 9.04 1.83 2.74
C VAL A 118 8.11 0.66 2.93
N ARG A 119 7.63 0.09 1.83
CA ARG A 119 6.71 -1.05 1.81
C ARG A 119 7.34 -2.21 1.07
N ILE A 120 7.36 -3.35 1.71
CA ILE A 120 7.97 -4.58 1.20
C ILE A 120 6.87 -5.63 1.09
N PRO A 121 6.64 -6.23 -0.08
CA PRO A 121 5.67 -7.29 -0.24
C PRO A 121 6.11 -8.54 0.52
N VAL A 122 5.17 -9.16 1.23
CA VAL A 122 5.38 -10.41 1.98
C VAL A 122 4.58 -11.57 1.39
N SER A 123 3.48 -11.26 0.72
CA SER A 123 2.72 -12.22 -0.07
C SER A 123 1.82 -11.48 -1.05
N GLY A 124 1.47 -12.13 -2.14
CA GLY A 124 0.57 -11.55 -3.13
C GLY A 124 0.04 -12.60 -4.08
N GLU A 125 -1.04 -12.23 -4.74
CA GLU A 125 -1.71 -13.02 -5.77
C GLU A 125 -1.95 -12.11 -6.96
N ALA A 126 -1.73 -12.64 -8.13
CA ALA A 126 -2.06 -11.96 -9.39
C ALA A 126 -2.81 -12.91 -10.30
N GLU A 127 -3.82 -12.37 -10.95
CA GLU A 127 -4.59 -13.03 -11.99
C GLU A 127 -4.59 -12.13 -13.22
N LEU A 128 -4.09 -12.65 -14.33
CA LEU A 128 -4.16 -12.02 -15.65
C LEU A 128 -5.05 -12.84 -16.55
N GLN A 129 -6.10 -12.24 -17.05
CA GLN A 129 -7.02 -12.85 -18.00
C GLN A 129 -6.85 -12.20 -19.36
N GLY A 130 -6.34 -12.96 -20.33
CA GLY A 130 -6.32 -12.62 -21.75
C GLY A 130 -7.50 -13.24 -22.50
N ASN A 131 -7.56 -13.01 -23.81
CA ASN A 131 -8.66 -13.52 -24.64
C ASN A 131 -8.77 -15.07 -24.67
N GLU A 132 -7.65 -15.77 -24.48
CA GLU A 132 -7.62 -17.24 -24.59
C GLU A 132 -7.00 -17.93 -23.36
N THR A 133 -6.35 -17.19 -22.47
CA THR A 133 -5.61 -17.77 -21.35
C THR A 133 -5.79 -16.97 -20.07
N THR A 134 -5.93 -17.69 -18.96
CA THR A 134 -5.84 -17.11 -17.61
C THR A 134 -4.53 -17.58 -16.99
N GLN A 135 -3.76 -16.63 -16.47
CA GLN A 135 -2.52 -16.91 -15.74
C GLN A 135 -2.68 -16.46 -14.28
N ASN A 136 -2.18 -17.28 -13.38
CA ASN A 136 -2.20 -16.99 -11.95
C ASN A 136 -0.77 -17.05 -11.39
N ALA A 137 -0.44 -16.11 -10.51
CA ALA A 137 0.80 -16.11 -9.77
C ALA A 137 0.54 -15.87 -8.28
N THR A 138 1.37 -16.48 -7.43
CA THR A 138 1.31 -16.35 -5.98
C THR A 138 2.61 -15.80 -5.37
N GLY A 139 3.68 -15.74 -6.16
CA GLY A 139 4.95 -15.13 -5.79
C GLY A 139 4.93 -13.63 -6.06
N ILE A 140 5.43 -12.83 -5.12
CA ILE A 140 5.55 -11.38 -5.29
C ILE A 140 6.87 -10.90 -4.70
N SER A 141 7.53 -10.02 -5.43
CA SER A 141 8.72 -9.30 -4.99
C SER A 141 8.62 -7.81 -5.32
N GLY A 142 9.54 -7.02 -4.80
CA GLY A 142 9.59 -5.60 -5.12
C GLY A 142 9.64 -4.67 -3.91
N MET A 143 9.31 -3.41 -4.13
CA MET A 143 9.36 -2.37 -3.11
C MET A 143 8.40 -1.22 -3.43
N GLY A 144 7.90 -0.57 -2.39
CA GLY A 144 7.12 0.66 -2.49
C GLY A 144 7.65 1.76 -1.58
N TYR A 145 7.35 3.00 -1.95
CA TYR A 145 7.61 4.19 -1.15
C TYR A 145 6.33 4.96 -0.97
N TYR A 146 6.13 5.47 0.22
CA TYR A 146 4.98 6.28 0.61
C TYR A 146 5.47 7.57 1.27
N PHE A 147 4.83 8.68 0.93
CA PHE A 147 5.01 9.98 1.56
C PHE A 147 3.65 10.63 1.74
N SER A 148 3.43 11.26 2.89
CA SER A 148 2.24 12.07 3.11
C SER A 148 2.55 13.32 3.89
N SER A 149 1.69 14.31 3.70
CA SER A 149 1.67 15.56 4.47
C SER A 149 0.24 15.97 4.69
N GLY A 150 -0.12 16.32 5.91
CA GLY A 150 -1.51 16.61 6.26
C GLY A 150 -1.70 17.32 7.58
N LEU A 151 -2.94 17.29 8.00
CA LEU A 151 -3.41 17.89 9.24
C LEU A 151 -3.91 16.80 10.18
N GLU A 152 -3.50 16.89 11.42
CA GLU A 152 -4.00 16.06 12.53
C GLU A 152 -4.84 16.95 13.45
N TYR A 153 -6.05 16.48 13.76
CA TYR A 153 -6.95 17.07 14.74
C TYR A 153 -7.38 16.00 15.75
N GLY A 154 -6.81 16.05 16.94
CA GLY A 154 -6.99 15.01 17.94
C GLY A 154 -6.49 13.66 17.42
N ASN A 155 -7.41 12.72 17.25
CA ASN A 155 -7.12 11.39 16.73
C ASN A 155 -7.34 11.24 15.22
N LEU A 156 -7.87 12.27 14.56
CA LEU A 156 -8.17 12.25 13.12
C LEU A 156 -7.05 12.89 12.34
N GLU A 157 -6.75 12.31 11.19
CA GLU A 157 -5.80 12.85 10.21
C GLU A 157 -6.42 12.89 8.82
N ILE A 158 -6.15 13.99 8.11
CA ILE A 158 -6.39 14.11 6.68
C ILE A 158 -5.08 14.54 6.04
N SER A 159 -4.60 13.77 5.09
CA SER A 159 -3.32 14.04 4.43
C SER A 159 -3.40 13.84 2.93
N LEU A 160 -2.56 14.58 2.21
CA LEU A 160 -2.24 14.30 0.82
C LEU A 160 -1.11 13.29 0.81
N PHE A 161 -1.21 12.30 -0.06
CA PHE A 161 -0.16 11.31 -0.20
C PHE A 161 0.35 11.19 -1.63
N TYR A 162 1.59 10.77 -1.73
CA TYR A 162 2.25 10.26 -2.93
C TYR A 162 2.84 8.90 -2.62
N GLN A 163 2.64 7.95 -3.52
CA GLN A 163 3.28 6.63 -3.40
C GLN A 163 3.69 6.09 -4.76
N ARG A 164 4.77 5.33 -4.74
CA ARG A 164 5.27 4.59 -5.88
C ARG A 164 5.56 3.15 -5.46
N ARG A 165 5.12 2.19 -6.27
CA ARG A 165 5.37 0.77 -6.06
C ARG A 165 5.90 0.15 -7.33
N ASN A 166 6.91 -0.68 -7.16
CA ASN A 166 7.44 -1.53 -8.21
C ASN A 166 7.27 -2.96 -7.70
N LEU A 167 6.31 -3.69 -8.27
CA LEU A 167 5.96 -5.05 -7.85
C LEU A 167 6.16 -5.98 -9.04
N SER A 168 6.79 -7.11 -8.80
CA SER A 168 6.95 -8.19 -9.78
C SER A 168 6.26 -9.43 -9.28
N PHE A 169 5.53 -10.11 -10.15
CA PHE A 169 4.83 -11.34 -9.84
C PHE A 169 5.46 -12.50 -10.60
N ASP A 170 5.90 -13.51 -9.88
CA ASP A 170 6.58 -14.66 -10.44
C ASP A 170 5.62 -15.53 -11.27
N GLY A 171 6.06 -15.91 -12.47
CA GLY A 171 5.31 -16.82 -13.33
C GLY A 171 4.20 -16.17 -14.16
N LEU A 172 4.04 -14.85 -14.12
CA LEU A 172 3.20 -14.14 -15.07
C LEU A 172 4.04 -13.72 -16.26
N THR A 173 3.54 -14.03 -17.43
CA THR A 173 4.17 -13.61 -18.68
C THR A 173 3.13 -13.01 -19.62
N VAL A 174 3.53 -11.95 -20.29
CA VAL A 174 2.73 -11.35 -21.34
C VAL A 174 3.39 -11.61 -22.68
N THR A 175 2.63 -12.16 -23.60
CA THR A 175 3.09 -12.39 -24.97
C THR A 175 2.62 -11.23 -25.85
N ARG A 176 3.56 -10.45 -26.34
CA ARG A 176 3.30 -9.39 -27.31
C ARG A 176 4.21 -9.60 -28.51
N SER A 177 3.64 -9.68 -29.69
CA SER A 177 4.40 -9.81 -30.96
C SER A 177 5.49 -10.91 -30.89
N ALA A 178 5.13 -12.11 -30.50
CA ALA A 178 6.03 -13.28 -30.38
C ALA A 178 7.14 -13.17 -29.33
N LYS A 179 7.11 -12.17 -28.45
CA LYS A 179 8.05 -12.06 -27.33
C LYS A 179 7.29 -12.14 -26.00
N SER A 180 7.67 -13.10 -25.16
CA SER A 180 7.18 -13.23 -23.78
C SER A 180 8.04 -12.37 -22.86
N THR A 181 7.41 -11.59 -21.98
CA THR A 181 8.09 -10.77 -20.96
C THR A 181 7.44 -10.99 -19.60
N ASP A 182 8.24 -11.01 -18.55
CA ASP A 182 7.74 -11.04 -17.16
C ASP A 182 6.91 -9.79 -16.87
N VAL A 183 5.90 -9.96 -16.03
CA VAL A 183 5.01 -8.85 -15.67
C VAL A 183 5.53 -8.15 -14.43
N ALA A 184 6.03 -6.94 -14.61
CA ALA A 184 6.27 -6.00 -13.54
C ALA A 184 5.20 -4.91 -13.52
N LEU A 185 4.68 -4.62 -12.34
CA LEU A 185 3.65 -3.64 -12.10
C LEU A 185 4.26 -2.41 -11.42
N HIS A 186 4.34 -1.30 -12.17
CA HIS A 186 4.77 -0.03 -11.65
C HIS A 186 3.55 0.86 -11.41
N ILE A 187 3.28 1.18 -10.15
CA ILE A 187 2.14 2.01 -9.76
C ILE A 187 2.66 3.30 -9.15
N THR A 188 2.23 4.44 -9.69
CA THR A 188 2.48 5.76 -9.10
C THR A 188 1.13 6.41 -8.84
N GLU A 189 0.89 6.82 -7.60
CA GLU A 189 -0.38 7.36 -7.16
C GLU A 189 -0.18 8.59 -6.29
N TYR A 190 -1.14 9.50 -6.36
CA TYR A 190 -1.34 10.56 -5.39
C TYR A 190 -2.83 10.69 -5.07
N GLY A 191 -3.13 11.12 -3.86
CA GLY A 191 -4.51 11.18 -3.41
C GLY A 191 -4.65 11.72 -2.00
N ILE A 192 -5.77 11.37 -1.39
CA ILE A 192 -6.12 11.77 -0.03
C ILE A 192 -6.10 10.53 0.86
N ALA A 193 -5.48 10.65 2.01
CA ALA A 193 -5.52 9.63 3.05
C ALA A 193 -6.32 10.15 4.25
N PHE A 194 -7.12 9.27 4.84
CA PHE A 194 -7.79 9.50 6.11
C PHE A 194 -7.21 8.54 7.13
N GLY A 195 -6.76 9.09 8.25
CA GLY A 195 -6.16 8.35 9.35
C GLY A 195 -6.95 8.51 10.64
N TYR A 196 -6.90 7.48 11.46
CA TYR A 196 -7.38 7.51 12.85
C TYR A 196 -6.35 6.84 13.75
N THR A 197 -5.99 7.53 14.83
CA THR A 197 -5.01 7.06 15.83
C THR A 197 -5.74 6.69 17.13
N PHE A 198 -5.42 5.52 17.67
CA PHE A 198 -6.00 4.97 18.93
C PHE A 198 -5.05 5.17 20.10
#